data_f814306a197000086b0a070e8a7b33e0
#
_entry.id   f814306a197000086b0a070e8a7b33e0
#
_cell.length_a   1.000
_cell.length_b   1.000
_cell.length_c   1.000
_cell.angle_alpha   90.00
_cell.angle_beta   90.00
_cell.angle_gamma   90.00
#
_symmetry.space_group_name_H-M   'P 1'
#
loop_
_entity.id
_entity.type
_entity.pdbx_description
1 polymer ?
#
loop_
_entity_poly.entity_id
_entity_poly.type
_entity_poly.pdbx_seq_one_letter_code
_entity_poly.pdbx_strand_id
1 'polypeptide(L)'
;FDWLSEESKNTIRTALIERGLKPGIDVYKKGGWWTTSEFNWNQVCNGGLIAGALAIAESDPEYAKFIVPHAVESLPKALHAYDPDGAWMEGPGYWHYATRYTAYGLCALQTALGTDFGLSDMPGLRATGHFPWYTTGPTGLFLNYADSGERSTHKPMPCMFWLARQYNDFAISRSEEH
;
A
#
# COMPACT_ATOMS: atom_id res chain seq x y z
N PHE A 1 5.53 -16.22 -13.47
CA PHE A 1 6.75 -15.76 -14.22
C PHE A 1 7.34 -16.86 -15.09
N ASP A 2 6.54 -17.42 -16.02
CA ASP A 2 6.92 -18.59 -16.83
C ASP A 2 8.11 -18.33 -17.77
N TRP A 3 8.40 -17.06 -18.06
CA TRP A 3 9.52 -16.61 -18.87
C TRP A 3 10.87 -16.46 -18.11
N LEU A 4 10.87 -16.60 -16.79
CA LEU A 4 12.11 -16.58 -16.00
C LEU A 4 12.72 -17.99 -15.90
N SER A 5 14.07 -18.06 -15.92
CA SER A 5 14.77 -19.30 -15.62
C SER A 5 14.52 -19.76 -14.19
N GLU A 6 14.61 -21.07 -13.91
CA GLU A 6 14.47 -21.62 -12.56
C GLU A 6 15.52 -21.05 -11.59
N GLU A 7 16.72 -20.77 -12.06
CA GLU A 7 17.76 -20.10 -11.27
C GLU A 7 17.32 -18.70 -10.85
N SER A 8 16.76 -17.90 -11.78
CA SER A 8 16.25 -16.58 -11.49
C SER A 8 15.07 -16.62 -10.51
N LYS A 9 14.13 -17.55 -10.71
CA LYS A 9 13.00 -17.76 -9.79
C LYS A 9 13.48 -18.09 -8.38
N ASN A 10 14.43 -19.02 -8.25
CA ASN A 10 15.00 -19.40 -6.95
C ASN A 10 15.75 -18.25 -6.29
N THR A 11 16.50 -17.46 -7.06
CA THR A 11 17.21 -16.28 -6.54
C THR A 11 16.23 -15.26 -5.97
N ILE A 12 15.18 -14.93 -6.73
CA ILE A 12 14.13 -13.98 -6.32
C ILE A 12 13.41 -14.51 -5.07
N ARG A 13 12.98 -15.78 -5.10
CA ARG A 13 12.30 -16.43 -3.96
C ARG A 13 13.15 -16.40 -2.71
N THR A 14 14.42 -16.79 -2.81
CA THR A 14 15.35 -16.78 -1.67
C THR A 14 15.54 -15.37 -1.11
N ALA A 15 15.76 -14.38 -1.99
CA ALA A 15 15.90 -12.99 -1.55
C ALA A 15 14.63 -12.46 -0.87
N LEU A 16 13.47 -12.78 -1.40
CA LEU A 16 12.18 -12.41 -0.83
C LEU A 16 12.00 -12.99 0.58
N ILE A 17 12.29 -14.27 0.75
CA ILE A 17 12.19 -14.97 2.04
C ILE A 17 13.20 -14.39 3.04
N GLU A 18 14.49 -14.39 2.69
CA GLU A 18 15.56 -14.09 3.65
C GLU A 18 15.67 -12.60 3.99
N ARG A 19 15.36 -11.71 3.03
CA ARG A 19 15.53 -10.25 3.19
C ARG A 19 14.23 -9.50 3.42
N GLY A 20 13.08 -10.13 3.19
CA GLY A 20 11.76 -9.53 3.35
C GLY A 20 10.91 -10.23 4.39
N LEU A 21 10.47 -11.45 4.09
CA LEU A 21 9.43 -12.13 4.88
C LEU A 21 9.91 -12.54 6.27
N LYS A 22 11.07 -13.16 6.39
CA LYS A 22 11.63 -13.54 7.71
C LYS A 22 11.87 -12.35 8.63
N PRO A 23 12.56 -11.28 8.18
CA PRO A 23 12.67 -10.06 8.99
C PRO A 23 11.33 -9.46 9.39
N GLY A 24 10.35 -9.42 8.46
CA GLY A 24 8.99 -8.93 8.76
C GLY A 24 8.28 -9.75 9.83
N ILE A 25 8.36 -11.08 9.75
CA ILE A 25 7.83 -12.01 10.76
C ILE A 25 8.47 -11.76 12.13
N ASP A 26 9.78 -11.57 12.17
CA ASP A 26 10.49 -11.28 13.41
C ASP A 26 10.03 -9.97 14.04
N VAL A 27 9.72 -8.95 13.22
CA VAL A 27 9.17 -7.69 13.71
C VAL A 27 7.77 -7.88 14.28
N TYR A 28 6.88 -8.62 13.62
CA TYR A 28 5.55 -8.94 14.17
C TYR A 28 5.66 -9.66 15.51
N LYS A 29 6.50 -10.68 15.61
CA LYS A 29 6.70 -11.46 16.85
C LYS A 29 7.22 -10.62 18.03
N LYS A 30 8.03 -9.60 17.73
CA LYS A 30 8.64 -8.72 18.74
C LYS A 30 7.79 -7.48 19.05
N GLY A 31 6.69 -7.26 18.35
CA GLY A 31 5.87 -6.05 18.50
C GLY A 31 6.62 -4.80 18.02
N GLY A 32 7.27 -4.88 16.85
CA GLY A 32 8.05 -3.76 16.33
C GLY A 32 7.19 -2.54 16.00
N TRP A 33 7.77 -1.36 16.15
CA TRP A 33 7.09 -0.07 16.16
C TRP A 33 6.17 0.21 14.94
N TRP A 34 6.58 -0.22 13.73
CA TRP A 34 5.76 0.04 12.54
C TRP A 34 4.46 -0.79 12.50
N THR A 35 4.36 -1.89 13.26
CA THR A 35 3.12 -2.68 13.34
C THR A 35 1.99 -1.96 14.06
N THR A 36 2.31 -0.88 14.76
CA THR A 36 1.37 -0.06 15.53
C THR A 36 1.36 1.40 15.12
N SER A 37 2.21 1.80 14.17
CA SER A 37 2.26 3.19 13.72
C SER A 37 1.05 3.58 12.88
N GLU A 38 0.70 4.86 12.95
CA GLU A 38 -0.48 5.47 12.32
C GLU A 38 -0.12 6.24 11.04
N PHE A 39 1.05 5.96 10.44
CA PHE A 39 1.56 6.65 9.27
C PHE A 39 2.20 5.68 8.28
N ASN A 40 2.76 6.19 7.19
CA ASN A 40 3.16 5.46 5.98
C ASN A 40 3.93 4.16 6.22
N TRP A 41 4.80 4.07 7.22
CA TRP A 41 5.58 2.86 7.51
C TRP A 41 4.73 1.62 7.76
N ASN A 42 3.60 1.77 8.43
CA ASN A 42 2.67 0.66 8.63
C ASN A 42 2.18 0.11 7.28
N GLN A 43 1.70 0.98 6.40
CA GLN A 43 1.17 0.57 5.09
C GLN A 43 2.25 0.02 4.17
N VAL A 44 3.43 0.64 4.15
CA VAL A 44 4.56 0.20 3.32
C VAL A 44 5.02 -1.20 3.71
N CYS A 45 5.24 -1.43 5.01
CA CYS A 45 5.70 -2.72 5.50
C CYS A 45 4.62 -3.80 5.33
N ASN A 46 3.39 -3.54 5.79
CA ASN A 46 2.29 -4.52 5.66
C ASN A 46 1.96 -4.82 4.19
N GLY A 47 1.80 -3.80 3.35
CA GLY A 47 1.47 -3.98 1.93
C GLY A 47 2.56 -4.75 1.17
N GLY A 48 3.82 -4.43 1.44
CA GLY A 48 4.96 -5.15 0.86
C GLY A 48 5.04 -6.60 1.31
N LEU A 49 4.83 -6.87 2.61
CA LEU A 49 4.84 -8.22 3.17
C LEU A 49 3.67 -9.08 2.66
N ILE A 50 2.45 -8.50 2.55
CA ILE A 50 1.28 -9.17 1.96
C ILE A 50 1.61 -9.58 0.52
N ALA A 51 2.04 -8.62 -0.32
CA ALA A 51 2.33 -8.88 -1.72
C ALA A 51 3.42 -9.94 -1.88
N GLY A 52 4.50 -9.85 -1.10
CA GLY A 52 5.60 -10.80 -1.14
C GLY A 52 5.20 -12.20 -0.68
N ALA A 53 4.45 -12.32 0.42
CA ALA A 53 4.02 -13.61 0.94
C ALA A 53 3.03 -14.32 0.01
N LEU A 54 2.08 -13.57 -0.57
CA LEU A 54 1.11 -14.13 -1.51
C LEU A 54 1.76 -14.51 -2.85
N ALA A 55 2.80 -13.80 -3.30
CA ALA A 55 3.51 -14.12 -4.53
C ALA A 55 4.18 -15.50 -4.53
N ILE A 56 4.49 -16.06 -3.35
CA ILE A 56 5.11 -17.38 -3.20
C ILE A 56 4.23 -18.37 -2.44
N ALA A 57 2.96 -18.05 -2.21
CA ALA A 57 2.07 -18.86 -1.37
C ALA A 57 1.82 -20.28 -1.87
N GLU A 58 1.97 -20.53 -3.17
CA GLU A 58 1.86 -21.88 -3.74
C GLU A 58 3.02 -22.80 -3.33
N SER A 59 4.24 -22.25 -3.23
CA SER A 59 5.44 -23.02 -2.86
C SER A 59 5.74 -22.95 -1.36
N ASP A 60 5.43 -21.82 -0.72
CA ASP A 60 5.81 -21.51 0.66
C ASP A 60 4.60 -20.88 1.43
N PRO A 61 3.52 -21.64 1.61
CA PRO A 61 2.27 -21.11 2.16
C PRO A 61 2.37 -20.66 3.62
N GLU A 62 3.37 -21.10 4.36
CA GLU A 62 3.58 -20.75 5.77
C GLU A 62 3.81 -19.25 5.97
N TYR A 63 4.44 -18.57 5.02
CA TYR A 63 4.64 -17.12 5.09
C TYR A 63 3.33 -16.36 4.98
N ALA A 64 2.47 -16.72 4.01
CA ALA A 64 1.16 -16.10 3.86
C ALA A 64 0.26 -16.39 5.06
N LYS A 65 0.24 -17.63 5.57
CA LYS A 65 -0.52 -18.04 6.76
C LYS A 65 -0.15 -17.24 8.00
N PHE A 66 1.11 -16.82 8.14
CA PHE A 66 1.54 -16.00 9.25
C PHE A 66 1.31 -14.51 8.98
N ILE A 67 1.76 -14.00 7.84
CA ILE A 67 1.81 -12.56 7.56
C ILE A 67 0.41 -11.97 7.35
N VAL A 68 -0.47 -12.63 6.60
CA VAL A 68 -1.78 -12.07 6.25
C VAL A 68 -2.61 -11.73 7.49
N PRO A 69 -2.82 -12.62 8.47
CA PRO A 69 -3.60 -12.26 9.67
C PRO A 69 -2.99 -11.09 10.45
N HIS A 70 -1.66 -11.06 10.63
CA HIS A 70 -0.99 -9.99 11.36
C HIS A 70 -1.07 -8.64 10.63
N ALA A 71 -0.95 -8.65 9.30
CA ALA A 71 -1.07 -7.45 8.50
C ALA A 71 -2.50 -6.90 8.50
N VAL A 72 -3.52 -7.78 8.41
CA VAL A 72 -4.94 -7.40 8.50
C VAL A 72 -5.26 -6.78 9.86
N GLU A 73 -4.67 -7.28 10.95
CA GLU A 73 -4.80 -6.68 12.28
C GLU A 73 -4.05 -5.34 12.42
N SER A 74 -2.92 -5.21 11.73
CA SER A 74 -2.03 -4.04 11.84
C SER A 74 -2.51 -2.86 11.00
N LEU A 75 -2.92 -3.08 9.74
CA LEU A 75 -3.26 -2.04 8.76
C LEU A 75 -4.31 -1.03 9.24
N PRO A 76 -5.39 -1.40 9.95
CA PRO A 76 -6.39 -0.45 10.39
C PRO A 76 -5.83 0.74 11.18
N LYS A 77 -4.73 0.54 11.90
CA LYS A 77 -4.10 1.60 12.72
C LYS A 77 -3.64 2.79 11.87
N ALA A 78 -3.05 2.51 10.69
CA ALA A 78 -2.64 3.57 9.77
C ALA A 78 -3.76 3.98 8.80
N LEU A 79 -4.68 3.06 8.45
CA LEU A 79 -5.79 3.40 7.57
C LEU A 79 -6.76 4.41 8.20
N HIS A 80 -6.84 4.48 9.53
CA HIS A 80 -7.56 5.55 10.23
C HIS A 80 -7.05 6.95 9.93
N ALA A 81 -5.79 7.09 9.48
CA ALA A 81 -5.25 8.40 9.12
C ALA A 81 -5.93 9.04 7.90
N TYR A 82 -6.67 8.27 7.11
CA TYR A 82 -7.49 8.81 6.00
C TYR A 82 -8.84 9.37 6.47
N ASP A 83 -9.28 9.08 7.70
CA ASP A 83 -10.55 9.54 8.23
C ASP A 83 -10.53 11.05 8.53
N PRO A 84 -11.63 11.80 8.23
CA PRO A 84 -12.88 11.33 7.63
C PRO A 84 -12.95 11.48 6.10
N ASP A 85 -12.07 12.26 5.49
CA ASP A 85 -12.22 12.82 4.12
C ASP A 85 -11.12 12.39 3.14
N GLY A 86 -10.24 11.49 3.54
CA GLY A 86 -9.16 10.97 2.71
C GLY A 86 -7.90 11.82 2.67
N ALA A 87 -7.82 12.88 3.48
CA ALA A 87 -6.61 13.67 3.61
C ALA A 87 -5.48 12.89 4.28
N TRP A 88 -4.24 13.34 4.08
CA TRP A 88 -3.07 12.69 4.64
C TRP A 88 -2.16 13.67 5.39
N MET A 89 -1.91 13.41 6.66
CA MET A 89 -1.21 14.34 7.56
C MET A 89 0.25 14.58 7.19
N GLU A 90 0.93 13.62 6.57
CA GLU A 90 2.35 13.75 6.17
C GLU A 90 2.54 14.50 4.84
N GLY A 91 1.46 14.97 4.20
CA GLY A 91 1.51 15.68 2.94
C GLY A 91 1.41 14.78 1.69
N PRO A 92 1.23 15.39 0.50
CA PRO A 92 0.92 14.68 -0.74
C PRO A 92 1.98 13.66 -1.18
N GLY A 93 3.25 13.93 -0.91
CA GLY A 93 4.34 13.01 -1.26
C GLY A 93 4.26 11.69 -0.51
N TYR A 94 4.08 11.74 0.81
CA TYR A 94 3.91 10.55 1.64
C TYR A 94 2.54 9.92 1.49
N TRP A 95 1.49 10.71 1.17
CA TRP A 95 0.21 10.16 0.75
C TRP A 95 0.37 9.17 -0.41
N HIS A 96 1.08 9.59 -1.47
CA HIS A 96 1.33 8.73 -2.62
C HIS A 96 2.08 7.46 -2.22
N TYR A 97 3.10 7.60 -1.36
CA TYR A 97 3.91 6.47 -0.91
C TYR A 97 3.07 5.47 -0.10
N ALA A 98 2.33 5.94 0.90
CA ALA A 98 1.47 5.13 1.74
C ALA A 98 0.33 4.47 0.95
N THR A 99 -0.41 5.27 0.16
CA THR A 99 -1.57 4.82 -0.61
C THR A 99 -1.20 3.79 -1.67
N ARG A 100 -0.04 3.94 -2.31
CA ARG A 100 0.47 2.96 -3.28
C ARG A 100 0.66 1.58 -2.66
N TYR A 101 1.27 1.50 -1.49
CA TYR A 101 1.47 0.22 -0.82
C TYR A 101 0.18 -0.34 -0.21
N THR A 102 -0.71 0.52 0.24
CA THR A 102 -2.09 0.12 0.60
C THR A 102 -2.77 -0.55 -0.60
N ALA A 103 -2.78 0.10 -1.75
CA ALA A 103 -3.38 -0.45 -2.97
C ALA A 103 -2.73 -1.79 -3.38
N TYR A 104 -1.41 -1.91 -3.30
CA TYR A 104 -0.72 -3.17 -3.60
C TYR A 104 -1.14 -4.29 -2.66
N GLY A 105 -1.17 -4.03 -1.35
CA GLY A 105 -1.57 -5.02 -0.35
C GLY A 105 -3.01 -5.46 -0.51
N LEU A 106 -3.95 -4.51 -0.62
CA LEU A 106 -5.37 -4.82 -0.76
C LEU A 106 -5.69 -5.51 -2.09
N CYS A 107 -5.08 -5.05 -3.19
CA CYS A 107 -5.22 -5.71 -4.48
C CYS A 107 -4.68 -7.15 -4.46
N ALA A 108 -3.54 -7.39 -3.80
CA ALA A 108 -2.99 -8.73 -3.65
C ALA A 108 -3.92 -9.65 -2.84
N LEU A 109 -4.49 -9.16 -1.73
CA LEU A 109 -5.49 -9.89 -0.94
C LEU A 109 -6.73 -10.23 -1.77
N GLN A 110 -7.30 -9.25 -2.45
CA GLN A 110 -8.49 -9.43 -3.30
C GLN A 110 -8.24 -10.44 -4.43
N THR A 111 -7.07 -10.37 -5.07
CA THR A 111 -6.73 -11.23 -6.20
C THR A 111 -6.44 -12.66 -5.77
N ALA A 112 -5.69 -12.86 -4.69
CA ALA A 112 -5.25 -14.18 -4.26
C ALA A 112 -6.27 -14.90 -3.36
N LEU A 113 -7.02 -14.14 -2.53
CA LEU A 113 -7.92 -14.68 -1.51
C LEU A 113 -9.40 -14.37 -1.75
N GLY A 114 -9.72 -13.51 -2.73
CA GLY A 114 -11.10 -13.07 -3.00
C GLY A 114 -11.66 -12.08 -1.98
N THR A 115 -10.84 -11.58 -1.04
CA THR A 115 -11.25 -10.66 0.02
C THR A 115 -10.08 -9.82 0.50
N ASP A 116 -10.35 -8.58 0.88
CA ASP A 116 -9.42 -7.74 1.63
C ASP A 116 -9.80 -7.59 3.12
N PHE A 117 -10.70 -8.46 3.58
CA PHE A 117 -11.19 -8.47 4.95
C PHE A 117 -11.88 -7.19 5.41
N GLY A 118 -12.46 -6.43 4.46
CA GLY A 118 -13.14 -5.16 4.73
C GLY A 118 -12.20 -3.98 4.92
N LEU A 119 -10.90 -4.12 4.67
CA LEU A 119 -9.94 -3.02 4.82
C LEU A 119 -10.22 -1.86 3.86
N SER A 120 -10.71 -2.15 2.65
CA SER A 120 -11.09 -1.09 1.70
C SER A 120 -12.34 -0.30 2.11
N ASP A 121 -13.14 -0.82 3.04
CA ASP A 121 -14.34 -0.12 3.54
C ASP A 121 -14.03 0.86 4.68
N MET A 122 -12.76 0.98 5.09
CA MET A 122 -12.38 1.90 6.17
C MET A 122 -12.66 3.36 5.78
N PRO A 123 -13.09 4.17 6.76
CA PRO A 123 -13.44 5.58 6.54
C PRO A 123 -12.31 6.36 5.85
N GLY A 124 -12.67 7.31 4.99
CA GLY A 124 -11.73 8.14 4.25
C GLY A 124 -11.11 7.50 3.01
N LEU A 125 -10.96 6.17 2.93
CA LEU A 125 -10.33 5.52 1.78
C LEU A 125 -11.08 5.74 0.46
N ARG A 126 -12.40 5.80 0.48
CA ARG A 126 -13.21 6.11 -0.71
C ARG A 126 -12.91 7.53 -1.25
N ALA A 127 -12.68 8.49 -0.37
CA ALA A 127 -12.46 9.89 -0.74
C ALA A 127 -10.99 10.19 -1.07
N THR A 128 -10.05 9.35 -0.59
CA THR A 128 -8.62 9.67 -0.64
C THR A 128 -8.07 9.87 -2.05
N GLY A 129 -8.69 9.26 -3.07
CA GLY A 129 -8.29 9.45 -4.47
C GLY A 129 -8.42 10.88 -4.98
N HIS A 130 -9.23 11.73 -4.32
CA HIS A 130 -9.36 13.14 -4.65
C HIS A 130 -8.33 14.03 -3.96
N PHE A 131 -7.65 13.54 -2.94
CA PHE A 131 -6.70 14.33 -2.16
C PHE A 131 -5.58 14.99 -2.99
N PRO A 132 -4.93 14.31 -3.96
CA PRO A 132 -3.91 14.96 -4.79
C PRO A 132 -4.43 16.17 -5.56
N TRP A 133 -5.69 16.16 -6.00
CA TRP A 133 -6.29 17.28 -6.72
C TRP A 133 -6.48 18.51 -5.83
N TYR A 134 -7.01 18.28 -4.63
CA TYR A 134 -7.21 19.38 -3.66
C TYR A 134 -5.90 19.94 -3.12
N THR A 135 -4.82 19.18 -3.18
CA THR A 135 -3.50 19.62 -2.72
C THR A 135 -2.58 20.10 -3.84
N THR A 136 -3.07 20.12 -5.10
CA THR A 136 -2.32 20.66 -6.23
C THR A 136 -2.74 22.09 -6.49
N GLY A 137 -1.77 23.01 -6.46
CA GLY A 137 -2.00 24.42 -6.75
C GLY A 137 -2.07 24.73 -8.26
N PRO A 138 -2.42 25.98 -8.64
CA PRO A 138 -2.54 26.41 -10.05
C PRO A 138 -1.24 26.26 -10.85
N THR A 139 -0.11 26.19 -10.19
CA THR A 139 1.21 26.00 -10.81
C THR A 139 1.58 24.54 -11.05
N GLY A 140 0.69 23.61 -10.70
CA GLY A 140 0.96 22.16 -10.74
C GLY A 140 1.82 21.64 -9.58
N LEU A 141 2.18 22.52 -8.63
CA LEU A 141 2.93 22.12 -7.44
C LEU A 141 1.97 21.69 -6.33
N PHE A 142 2.38 20.71 -5.55
CA PHE A 142 1.67 20.34 -4.34
C PHE A 142 1.79 21.41 -3.25
N LEU A 143 0.81 21.48 -2.37
CA LEU A 143 0.89 22.22 -1.12
C LEU A 143 2.03 21.60 -0.28
N ASN A 144 3.01 22.44 0.13
CA ASN A 144 4.20 22.02 0.84
C ASN A 144 4.00 22.09 2.36
N TYR A 145 3.22 21.20 2.90
CA TYR A 145 3.09 21.05 4.35
C TYR A 145 3.67 19.71 4.81
N ALA A 146 3.95 19.59 6.09
CA ALA A 146 4.59 18.44 6.73
C ALA A 146 5.85 18.00 5.94
N ASP A 147 5.95 16.73 5.56
CA ASP A 147 7.11 16.20 4.84
C ASP A 147 6.99 16.28 3.31
N SER A 148 6.08 17.12 2.82
CA SER A 148 5.95 17.36 1.38
C SER A 148 6.99 18.36 0.91
N GLY A 149 7.79 18.01 -0.10
CA GLY A 149 8.84 18.87 -0.63
C GLY A 149 8.28 20.09 -1.34
N GLU A 150 9.00 21.24 -1.24
CA GLU A 150 8.60 22.53 -1.80
C GLU A 150 8.35 22.51 -3.32
N ARG A 151 9.01 21.62 -4.05
CA ARG A 151 8.89 21.50 -5.52
C ARG A 151 8.27 20.18 -5.95
N SER A 152 7.51 19.55 -5.08
CA SER A 152 6.81 18.31 -5.42
C SER A 152 5.66 18.60 -6.37
N THR A 153 5.61 17.81 -7.45
CA THR A 153 4.55 17.89 -8.47
C THR A 153 3.79 16.58 -8.54
N HIS A 154 2.59 16.65 -9.09
CA HIS A 154 1.86 15.45 -9.47
C HIS A 154 2.70 14.60 -10.42
N LYS A 155 2.78 13.31 -10.15
CA LYS A 155 3.42 12.29 -11.00
C LYS A 155 2.40 11.17 -11.23
N PRO A 156 2.50 10.41 -12.33
CA PRO A 156 1.62 9.27 -12.54
C PRO A 156 1.60 8.34 -11.32
N MET A 157 0.40 8.04 -10.87
CA MET A 157 0.15 7.28 -9.64
C MET A 157 -0.72 6.05 -9.93
N PRO A 158 -0.14 4.90 -10.28
CA PRO A 158 -0.91 3.70 -10.65
C PRO A 158 -1.97 3.28 -9.62
N CYS A 159 -1.77 3.61 -8.34
CA CYS A 159 -2.78 3.37 -7.30
C CYS A 159 -4.12 4.07 -7.56
N MET A 160 -4.12 5.17 -8.33
CA MET A 160 -5.36 5.88 -8.71
C MET A 160 -6.29 5.01 -9.54
N PHE A 161 -5.76 4.17 -10.44
CA PHE A 161 -6.57 3.22 -11.21
C PHE A 161 -7.22 2.16 -10.32
N TRP A 162 -6.49 1.70 -9.30
CA TRP A 162 -7.06 0.76 -8.32
C TRP A 162 -8.18 1.43 -7.51
N LEU A 163 -7.94 2.65 -6.98
CA LEU A 163 -8.94 3.43 -6.24
C LEU A 163 -10.19 3.69 -7.09
N ALA A 164 -10.01 4.14 -8.35
CA ALA A 164 -11.09 4.39 -9.28
C ALA A 164 -11.98 3.15 -9.48
N ARG A 165 -11.37 2.00 -9.68
CA ARG A 165 -12.07 0.73 -9.85
C ARG A 165 -12.73 0.26 -8.56
N GLN A 166 -12.01 0.31 -7.43
CA GLN A 166 -12.49 -0.16 -6.13
C GLN A 166 -13.77 0.57 -5.69
N TYR A 167 -13.81 1.89 -5.93
CA TYR A 167 -14.92 2.72 -5.47
C TYR A 167 -15.89 3.13 -6.57
N ASN A 168 -15.70 2.61 -7.80
CA ASN A 168 -16.48 2.99 -8.99
C ASN A 168 -16.51 4.51 -9.23
N ASP A 169 -15.38 5.16 -8.99
CA ASP A 169 -15.18 6.59 -9.17
C ASP A 169 -14.07 6.88 -10.19
N PHE A 170 -14.44 6.86 -11.47
CA PHE A 170 -13.49 7.01 -12.56
C PHE A 170 -12.98 8.45 -12.74
N ALA A 171 -13.56 9.44 -12.03
CA ALA A 171 -12.98 10.77 -11.98
C ALA A 171 -11.56 10.75 -11.39
N ILE A 172 -11.31 9.87 -10.41
CA ILE A 172 -10.00 9.69 -9.77
C ILE A 172 -8.89 9.37 -10.77
N SER A 173 -9.15 8.53 -11.79
CA SER A 173 -8.15 8.11 -12.75
C SER A 173 -7.90 9.08 -13.90
N ARG A 174 -8.77 10.08 -14.11
CA ARG A 174 -8.60 11.03 -15.22
C ARG A 174 -7.34 11.88 -15.13
N SER A 175 -6.82 12.11 -13.93
CA SER A 175 -5.57 12.83 -13.74
C SER A 175 -4.33 12.05 -14.23
N GLU A 176 -4.49 10.75 -14.48
CA GLU A 176 -3.41 9.86 -14.91
C GLU A 176 -3.37 9.68 -16.45
N GLU A 177 -4.33 10.26 -17.16
CA GLU A 177 -4.44 10.11 -18.64
C GLU A 177 -3.65 11.17 -19.42
N HIS A 178 -2.95 12.08 -18.75
CA HIS A 178 -2.19 13.19 -19.30
C HIS A 178 -0.78 13.22 -18.71
#